data_4b7fb6bb66c74e8b0373dee8cf96201d
#
_entry.id   4b7fb6bb66c74e8b0373dee8cf96201d
#
_cell.length_a   1.000
_cell.length_b   1.000
_cell.length_c   1.000
_cell.angle_alpha   90.00
_cell.angle_beta   90.00
_cell.angle_gamma   90.00
#
_symmetry.space_group_name_H-M   'P 1'
#
loop_
_entity.id
_entity.type
_entity.pdbx_description
1 polymer ?
#
loop_
_entity_poly.entity_id
_entity_poly.type
_entity_poly.pdbx_seq_one_letter_code
_entity_poly.pdbx_strand_id
1 'polypeptide(L)'
;GYRVVALTGRMQEADYLRSLGASEVMDRSEFSEKGRPLARERWAGAVDVAGSHTLANVCASTKYLGTVTCCGLAQGMDFPASVAPFILRGVKLIGIDSVQCPAPIREKAWAALATEWKPDLLKSVTSITTLDKAINDAARLLNGEIRGRLVVDVNKA
;
A
#
# COMPACT_ATOMS: atom_id res chain seq x y z
N GLY A 1 18.25 -5.52 -1.53
CA GLY A 1 17.02 -4.82 -1.17
C GLY A 1 16.75 -3.66 -2.12
N TYR A 2 15.50 -3.24 -2.17
CA TYR A 2 15.07 -2.07 -2.94
C TYR A 2 15.11 -0.82 -2.06
N ARG A 3 15.37 0.35 -2.68
CA ARG A 3 15.10 1.62 -2.04
C ARG A 3 13.59 1.86 -2.05
N VAL A 4 12.96 1.88 -0.87
CA VAL A 4 11.51 2.04 -0.72
C VAL A 4 11.16 3.50 -0.50
N VAL A 5 10.22 4.03 -1.29
CA VAL A 5 9.60 5.34 -1.08
C VAL A 5 8.17 5.10 -0.61
N ALA A 6 7.83 5.61 0.56
CA ALA A 6 6.48 5.51 1.11
C ALA A 6 5.67 6.77 0.79
N LEU A 7 4.48 6.61 0.19
CA LEU A 7 3.51 7.69 0.03
C LEU A 7 2.51 7.65 1.19
N THR A 8 2.32 8.75 1.89
CA THR A 8 1.39 8.84 3.01
C THR A 8 0.58 10.12 2.98
N GLY A 9 -0.68 10.08 3.38
CA GLY A 9 -1.49 11.28 3.67
C GLY A 9 -1.28 11.81 5.09
N ARG A 10 -0.40 11.18 5.89
CA ARG A 10 -0.10 11.56 7.27
C ARG A 10 1.40 11.76 7.44
N MET A 11 1.89 12.95 7.07
CA MET A 11 3.33 13.26 7.12
C MET A 11 3.90 13.24 8.54
N GLN A 12 3.07 13.39 9.58
CA GLN A 12 3.47 13.18 10.98
C GLN A 12 3.95 11.76 11.28
N GLU A 13 3.62 10.78 10.42
CA GLU A 13 4.09 9.39 10.52
C GLU A 13 5.40 9.12 9.76
N ALA A 14 6.06 10.16 9.24
CA ALA A 14 7.24 9.98 8.40
C ALA A 14 8.38 9.25 9.13
N ASP A 15 8.64 9.58 10.37
CA ASP A 15 9.72 8.93 11.15
C ASP A 15 9.39 7.48 11.47
N TYR A 16 8.11 7.17 11.72
CA TYR A 16 7.66 5.79 11.85
C TYR A 16 7.88 4.99 10.56
N LEU A 17 7.51 5.55 9.40
CA LEU A 17 7.73 4.87 8.11
C LEU A 17 9.22 4.67 7.82
N ARG A 18 10.08 5.62 8.17
CA ARG A 18 11.53 5.47 8.08
C ARG A 18 12.06 4.37 9.01
N SER A 19 11.54 4.28 10.22
CA SER A 19 11.92 3.22 11.17
C SER A 19 11.55 1.82 10.68
N LEU A 20 10.54 1.71 9.80
CA LEU A 20 10.16 0.47 9.13
C LEU A 20 10.99 0.16 7.86
N GLY A 21 11.90 1.06 7.46
CA GLY A 21 12.81 0.85 6.35
C GLY A 21 12.52 1.71 5.11
N ALA A 22 11.59 2.65 5.16
CA ALA A 22 11.40 3.59 4.06
C ALA A 22 12.64 4.51 3.95
N SER A 23 13.25 4.54 2.77
CA SER A 23 14.37 5.42 2.47
C SER A 23 13.94 6.87 2.26
N GLU A 24 12.70 7.06 1.85
CA GLU A 24 12.09 8.35 1.59
C GLU A 24 10.60 8.29 1.92
N VAL A 25 10.04 9.39 2.41
CA VAL A 25 8.60 9.54 2.65
C VAL A 25 8.12 10.78 1.92
N MET A 26 7.04 10.63 1.17
CA MET A 26 6.45 11.69 0.35
C MET A 26 4.98 11.89 0.73
N ASP A 27 4.50 13.12 0.59
CA ASP A 27 3.09 13.40 0.75
C ASP A 27 2.30 12.83 -0.43
N ARG A 28 1.27 12.03 -0.13
CA ARG A 28 0.38 11.46 -1.15
C ARG A 28 -0.37 12.53 -1.93
N SER A 29 -0.58 13.72 -1.38
CA SER A 29 -1.24 14.83 -2.07
C SER A 29 -0.55 15.19 -3.39
N GLU A 30 0.76 14.98 -3.51
CA GLU A 30 1.51 15.18 -4.76
C GLU A 30 1.02 14.28 -5.92
N PHE A 31 0.30 13.21 -5.60
CA PHE A 31 -0.20 12.21 -6.55
C PHE A 31 -1.73 12.14 -6.60
N SER A 32 -2.44 12.94 -5.81
CA SER A 32 -3.89 12.81 -5.62
C SER A 32 -4.72 13.54 -6.67
N GLU A 33 -4.11 14.39 -7.47
CA GLU A 33 -4.77 15.18 -8.51
C GLU A 33 -4.43 14.66 -9.91
N LYS A 34 -5.16 15.15 -10.92
CA LYS A 34 -4.92 14.80 -12.33
C LYS A 34 -3.51 15.19 -12.75
N GLY A 35 -2.69 14.20 -13.05
CA GLY A 35 -1.33 14.37 -13.54
C GLY A 35 -1.20 14.31 -15.07
N ARG A 36 0.05 14.21 -15.53
CA ARG A 36 0.37 14.06 -16.96
C ARG A 36 0.12 12.62 -17.41
N PRO A 37 -0.32 12.40 -18.67
CA PRO A 37 -0.46 11.05 -19.23
C PRO A 37 0.81 10.22 -19.17
N LEU A 38 1.99 10.86 -19.22
CA LEU A 38 3.31 10.27 -19.08
C LEU A 38 4.18 11.27 -18.32
N ALA A 39 4.74 10.87 -17.18
CA ALA A 39 5.57 11.70 -16.33
C ALA A 39 7.03 11.22 -16.34
N ARG A 40 7.91 11.94 -15.62
CA ARG A 40 9.31 11.51 -15.45
C ARG A 40 9.36 10.14 -14.77
N GLU A 41 10.21 9.26 -15.26
CA GLU A 41 10.44 7.94 -14.67
C GLU A 41 11.04 8.04 -13.26
N ARG A 42 10.41 7.40 -12.28
CA ARG A 42 10.81 7.40 -10.87
C ARG A 42 10.90 5.98 -10.29
N TRP A 43 9.88 5.16 -10.50
CA TRP A 43 9.67 3.89 -9.82
C TRP A 43 10.06 2.71 -10.69
N ALA A 44 10.83 1.76 -10.17
CA ALA A 44 11.05 0.47 -10.82
C ALA A 44 9.80 -0.42 -10.69
N GLY A 45 9.03 -0.21 -9.63
CA GLY A 45 7.74 -0.85 -9.37
C GLY A 45 7.02 -0.16 -8.23
N ALA A 46 5.74 -0.50 -8.03
CA ALA A 46 4.94 0.05 -6.95
C ALA A 46 3.89 -0.96 -6.46
N VAL A 47 3.50 -0.80 -5.20
CA VAL A 47 2.32 -1.44 -4.60
C VAL A 47 1.34 -0.33 -4.26
N ASP A 48 0.18 -0.35 -4.90
CA ASP A 48 -0.87 0.65 -4.70
C ASP A 48 -2.03 0.09 -3.89
N VAL A 49 -2.48 0.89 -2.93
CA VAL A 49 -3.67 0.64 -2.10
C VAL A 49 -4.67 1.80 -2.18
N ALA A 50 -4.38 2.80 -3.01
CA ALA A 50 -5.17 4.02 -3.09
C ALA A 50 -6.17 4.02 -4.26
N GLY A 51 -5.78 3.54 -5.42
CA GLY A 51 -6.57 3.67 -6.65
C GLY A 51 -6.60 5.10 -7.20
N SER A 52 -7.59 5.41 -8.05
CA SER A 52 -7.88 6.72 -8.62
C SER A 52 -6.66 7.45 -9.20
N HIS A 53 -6.55 8.76 -8.99
CA HIS A 53 -5.46 9.60 -9.49
C HIS A 53 -4.08 9.17 -8.96
N THR A 54 -3.99 8.70 -7.72
CA THR A 54 -2.72 8.20 -7.16
C THR A 54 -2.18 7.04 -7.99
N LEU A 55 -2.99 6.03 -8.27
CA LEU A 55 -2.60 4.90 -9.11
C LEU A 55 -2.22 5.35 -10.54
N ALA A 56 -3.02 6.25 -11.13
CA ALA A 56 -2.76 6.78 -12.48
C ALA A 56 -1.39 7.49 -12.55
N ASN A 57 -1.09 8.34 -11.59
CA ASN A 57 0.17 9.08 -11.52
C ASN A 57 1.38 8.17 -11.22
N VAL A 58 1.19 7.14 -10.41
CA VAL A 58 2.21 6.11 -10.15
C VAL A 58 2.53 5.36 -11.43
N CYS A 59 1.51 4.90 -12.19
CA CYS A 59 1.72 4.26 -13.50
C CYS A 59 2.44 5.19 -14.48
N ALA A 60 2.03 6.46 -14.56
CA ALA A 60 2.64 7.47 -15.43
C ALA A 60 4.12 7.75 -15.10
N SER A 61 4.54 7.51 -13.84
CA SER A 61 5.90 7.72 -13.35
C SER A 61 6.71 6.42 -13.24
N THR A 62 6.17 5.30 -13.63
CA THR A 62 6.86 4.00 -13.61
C THR A 62 7.85 3.92 -14.78
N LYS A 63 9.02 3.35 -14.49
CA LYS A 63 10.11 3.15 -15.45
C LYS A 63 9.73 2.12 -16.51
N TYR A 64 10.50 2.12 -17.59
CA TYR A 64 10.38 1.14 -18.67
C TYR A 64 10.36 -0.30 -18.13
N LEU A 65 9.38 -1.10 -18.55
CA LEU A 65 9.08 -2.47 -18.13
C LEU A 65 8.78 -2.65 -16.63
N GLY A 66 8.57 -1.56 -15.88
CA GLY A 66 8.23 -1.64 -14.47
C GLY A 66 6.84 -2.24 -14.22
N THR A 67 6.60 -2.66 -12.97
CA THR A 67 5.35 -3.31 -12.58
C THR A 67 4.69 -2.55 -11.44
N VAL A 68 3.40 -2.28 -11.57
CA VAL A 68 2.54 -1.72 -10.52
C VAL A 68 1.51 -2.77 -10.14
N THR A 69 1.40 -3.09 -8.85
CA THR A 69 0.33 -3.92 -8.32
C THR A 69 -0.69 -3.06 -7.62
N CYS A 70 -1.98 -3.33 -7.80
CA CYS A 70 -3.07 -2.63 -7.12
C CYS A 70 -3.92 -3.61 -6.32
N CYS A 71 -4.12 -3.32 -5.04
CA CYS A 71 -4.85 -4.16 -4.10
C CYS A 71 -5.78 -3.38 -3.17
N GLY A 72 -6.02 -2.10 -3.44
CA GLY A 72 -6.91 -1.25 -2.65
C GLY A 72 -7.48 -0.08 -3.45
N LEU A 73 -8.42 0.64 -2.84
CA LEU A 73 -9.19 1.72 -3.45
C LEU A 73 -9.49 2.85 -2.44
N ALA A 74 -8.55 3.12 -1.55
CA ALA A 74 -8.74 4.08 -0.45
C ALA A 74 -9.00 5.52 -0.90
N GLN A 75 -8.57 5.92 -2.11
CA GLN A 75 -8.87 7.22 -2.72
C GLN A 75 -10.10 7.13 -3.63
N GLY A 76 -10.28 6.02 -4.36
CA GLY A 76 -11.41 5.83 -5.27
C GLY A 76 -11.28 4.55 -6.09
N MET A 77 -12.39 4.13 -6.69
CA MET A 77 -12.47 2.93 -7.55
C MET A 77 -12.16 3.21 -9.01
N ASP A 78 -12.18 4.48 -9.41
CA ASP A 78 -11.90 4.90 -10.77
C ASP A 78 -10.41 4.76 -11.10
N PHE A 79 -10.11 4.75 -12.39
CA PHE A 79 -8.73 4.73 -12.89
C PHE A 79 -8.59 5.75 -14.04
N PRO A 80 -8.43 7.05 -13.73
CA PRO A 80 -8.38 8.13 -14.71
C PRO A 80 -7.00 8.25 -15.37
N ALA A 81 -6.53 7.18 -16.00
CA ALA A 81 -5.21 7.07 -16.61
C ALA A 81 -5.25 7.19 -18.14
N SER A 82 -4.06 7.40 -18.73
CA SER A 82 -3.79 7.25 -20.15
C SER A 82 -3.20 5.86 -20.42
N VAL A 83 -3.34 5.37 -21.64
CA VAL A 83 -2.66 4.15 -22.11
C VAL A 83 -1.17 4.36 -22.38
N ALA A 84 -0.68 5.60 -22.36
CA ALA A 84 0.69 5.95 -22.72
C ALA A 84 1.78 5.20 -21.91
N PRO A 85 1.70 5.05 -20.58
CA PRO A 85 2.70 4.28 -19.82
C PRO A 85 2.77 2.81 -20.26
N PHE A 86 1.64 2.23 -20.60
CA PHE A 86 1.53 0.82 -20.99
C PHE A 86 2.11 0.59 -22.40
N ILE A 87 1.78 1.46 -23.35
CA ILE A 87 2.25 1.33 -24.74
C ILE A 87 3.72 1.77 -24.87
N LEU A 88 4.08 2.93 -24.31
CA LEU A 88 5.39 3.54 -24.56
C LEU A 88 6.49 3.03 -23.64
N ARG A 89 6.14 2.49 -22.46
CA ARG A 89 7.10 1.98 -21.49
C ARG A 89 6.88 0.52 -21.11
N GLY A 90 5.88 -0.16 -21.68
CA GLY A 90 5.59 -1.55 -21.35
C GLY A 90 5.29 -1.75 -19.84
N VAL A 91 4.76 -0.73 -19.18
CA VAL A 91 4.39 -0.81 -17.75
C VAL A 91 3.32 -1.88 -17.58
N LYS A 92 3.44 -2.69 -16.55
CA LYS A 92 2.46 -3.72 -16.19
C LYS A 92 1.64 -3.21 -15.01
N LEU A 93 0.32 -3.22 -15.13
CA LEU A 93 -0.62 -3.00 -14.04
C LEU A 93 -1.31 -4.33 -13.72
N ILE A 94 -1.14 -4.82 -12.49
CA ILE A 94 -1.61 -6.14 -12.05
C ILE A 94 -2.52 -5.97 -10.84
N GLY A 95 -3.78 -6.41 -10.98
CA GLY A 95 -4.71 -6.52 -9.85
C GLY A 95 -4.33 -7.67 -8.92
N ILE A 96 -4.42 -7.45 -7.62
CA ILE A 96 -4.19 -8.47 -6.60
C ILE A 96 -5.52 -8.75 -5.90
N ASP A 97 -6.12 -9.89 -6.24
CA ASP A 97 -7.33 -10.37 -5.57
C ASP A 97 -6.96 -11.14 -4.30
N SER A 98 -7.23 -10.55 -3.15
CA SER A 98 -7.03 -11.20 -1.84
C SER A 98 -8.26 -11.95 -1.35
N VAL A 99 -9.42 -11.80 -2.00
CA VAL A 99 -10.69 -12.41 -1.57
C VAL A 99 -10.84 -13.82 -2.13
N GLN A 100 -10.73 -13.97 -3.45
CA GLN A 100 -10.91 -15.24 -4.15
C GLN A 100 -9.59 -15.88 -4.57
N CYS A 101 -8.47 -15.43 -3.98
CA CYS A 101 -7.15 -15.97 -4.29
C CYS A 101 -7.12 -17.49 -4.09
N PRO A 102 -6.75 -18.29 -5.13
CA PRO A 102 -6.66 -19.73 -5.02
C PRO A 102 -5.74 -20.17 -3.87
N ALA A 103 -6.16 -21.21 -3.12
CA ALA A 103 -5.44 -21.68 -1.94
C ALA A 103 -3.94 -21.95 -2.19
N PRO A 104 -3.50 -22.59 -3.29
CA PRO A 104 -2.06 -22.82 -3.52
C PRO A 104 -1.24 -21.53 -3.67
N ILE A 105 -1.83 -20.45 -4.22
CA ILE A 105 -1.15 -19.16 -4.34
C ILE A 105 -1.10 -18.48 -2.96
N ARG A 106 -2.19 -18.51 -2.22
CA ARG A 106 -2.29 -17.98 -0.85
C ARG A 106 -1.31 -18.66 0.10
N GLU A 107 -1.21 -19.98 0.05
CA GLU A 107 -0.27 -20.76 0.87
C GLU A 107 1.19 -20.39 0.60
N LYS A 108 1.56 -20.23 -0.67
CA LYS A 108 2.90 -19.75 -1.05
C LYS A 108 3.19 -18.35 -0.50
N ALA A 109 2.22 -17.44 -0.55
CA ALA A 109 2.37 -16.09 0.00
C ALA A 109 2.56 -16.14 1.52
N TRP A 110 1.75 -16.92 2.25
CA TRP A 110 1.90 -17.09 3.69
C TRP A 110 3.21 -17.76 4.09
N ALA A 111 3.67 -18.76 3.34
CA ALA A 111 4.95 -19.41 3.58
C ALA A 111 6.12 -18.41 3.41
N ALA A 112 6.10 -17.59 2.36
CA ALA A 112 7.09 -16.54 2.17
C ALA A 112 7.07 -15.51 3.31
N LEU A 113 5.89 -15.05 3.71
CA LEU A 113 5.75 -14.13 4.84
C LEU A 113 6.29 -14.71 6.14
N ALA A 114 6.03 -15.99 6.42
CA ALA A 114 6.50 -16.66 7.62
C ALA A 114 8.02 -16.78 7.70
N THR A 115 8.72 -16.81 6.57
CA THR A 115 10.18 -16.96 6.51
C THR A 115 10.92 -15.62 6.35
N GLU A 116 10.33 -14.66 5.65
CA GLU A 116 11.01 -13.42 5.27
C GLU A 116 10.74 -12.26 6.25
N TRP A 117 9.63 -12.30 6.97
CA TRP A 117 9.27 -11.23 7.88
C TRP A 117 10.01 -11.34 9.21
N LYS A 118 10.57 -10.21 9.65
CA LYS A 118 11.23 -10.11 10.96
C LYS A 118 10.18 -9.98 12.05
N PRO A 119 10.16 -10.87 13.07
CA PRO A 119 9.17 -10.82 14.15
C PRO A 119 9.10 -9.47 14.87
N ASP A 120 10.24 -8.80 15.05
CA ASP A 120 10.29 -7.51 15.71
C ASP A 120 9.61 -6.39 14.93
N LEU A 121 9.66 -6.43 13.58
CA LEU A 121 8.91 -5.51 12.75
C LEU A 121 7.40 -5.74 12.87
N LEU A 122 6.95 -7.00 12.93
CA LEU A 122 5.53 -7.31 13.17
C LEU A 122 5.06 -6.77 14.51
N LYS A 123 5.84 -6.94 15.57
CA LYS A 123 5.53 -6.38 16.90
C LYS A 123 5.41 -4.86 16.86
N SER A 124 6.32 -4.17 16.15
CA SER A 124 6.34 -2.71 16.11
C SER A 124 5.15 -2.10 15.34
N VAL A 125 4.53 -2.87 14.42
CA VAL A 125 3.36 -2.42 13.66
C VAL A 125 2.03 -2.92 14.23
N THR A 126 2.05 -3.74 15.29
CA THR A 126 0.85 -4.40 15.84
C THR A 126 0.50 -3.83 17.20
N SER A 127 -0.77 -3.47 17.36
CA SER A 127 -1.41 -3.18 18.65
C SER A 127 -2.48 -4.22 18.93
N ILE A 128 -2.73 -4.53 20.19
CA ILE A 128 -3.75 -5.50 20.59
C ILE A 128 -4.86 -4.75 21.33
N THR A 129 -6.09 -5.09 21.00
CA THR A 129 -7.31 -4.63 21.70
C THR A 129 -8.18 -5.81 22.10
N THR A 130 -9.24 -5.56 22.85
CA THR A 130 -10.19 -6.55 23.33
C THR A 130 -11.50 -6.49 22.53
N LEU A 131 -12.32 -7.54 22.64
CA LEU A 131 -13.56 -7.66 21.86
C LEU A 131 -14.56 -6.55 22.22
N ASP A 132 -14.68 -6.19 23.49
CA ASP A 132 -15.56 -5.12 23.98
C ASP A 132 -15.24 -3.74 23.40
N LYS A 133 -13.97 -3.50 23.02
CA LYS A 133 -13.51 -2.24 22.43
C LYS A 133 -13.58 -2.22 20.91
N ALA A 134 -13.81 -3.36 20.27
CA ALA A 134 -13.68 -3.52 18.81
C ALA A 134 -14.56 -2.53 18.01
N ILE A 135 -15.78 -2.23 18.47
CA ILE A 135 -16.69 -1.29 17.80
C ILE A 135 -16.15 0.14 17.86
N ASN A 136 -15.67 0.57 19.04
CA ASN A 136 -15.10 1.91 19.22
C ASN A 136 -13.80 2.05 18.43
N ASP A 137 -12.96 1.02 18.42
CA ASP A 137 -11.73 1.01 17.64
C ASP A 137 -11.99 0.99 16.14
N ALA A 138 -13.07 0.37 15.67
CA ALA A 138 -13.50 0.44 14.27
C ALA A 138 -13.81 1.88 13.84
N ALA A 139 -14.49 2.66 14.68
CA ALA A 139 -14.74 4.08 14.43
C ALA A 139 -13.43 4.88 14.35
N ARG A 140 -12.48 4.65 15.26
CA ARG A 140 -11.16 5.27 15.25
C ARG A 140 -10.35 4.89 13.99
N LEU A 141 -10.46 3.64 13.53
CA LEU A 141 -9.84 3.19 12.29
C LEU A 141 -10.37 3.95 11.08
N LEU A 142 -11.69 4.12 10.98
CA LEU A 142 -12.32 4.88 9.90
C LEU A 142 -11.91 6.35 9.92
N ASN A 143 -11.69 6.93 11.09
CA ASN A 143 -11.19 8.30 11.26
C ASN A 143 -9.67 8.41 10.99
N GLY A 144 -8.98 7.32 10.67
CA GLY A 144 -7.53 7.33 10.43
C GLY A 144 -6.67 7.51 11.68
N GLU A 145 -7.21 7.31 12.87
CA GLU A 145 -6.51 7.49 14.15
C GLU A 145 -5.62 6.30 14.53
N ILE A 146 -5.83 5.16 13.89
CA ILE A 146 -5.07 3.93 14.17
C ILE A 146 -3.92 3.80 13.18
N ARG A 147 -2.73 3.55 13.72
CA ARG A 147 -1.52 3.28 12.95
C ARG A 147 -1.20 1.79 12.97
N GLY A 148 -0.73 1.28 11.83
CA GLY A 148 -0.31 -0.12 11.72
C GLY A 148 -1.48 -1.10 11.68
N ARG A 149 -1.39 -2.15 12.47
CA ARG A 149 -2.39 -3.23 12.56
C ARG A 149 -2.96 -3.30 13.96
N LEU A 150 -4.28 -3.30 14.07
CA LEU A 150 -4.98 -3.58 15.30
C LEU A 150 -5.51 -5.02 15.28
N VAL A 151 -5.09 -5.82 16.25
CA VAL A 151 -5.52 -7.21 16.42
C VAL A 151 -6.48 -7.28 17.60
N VAL A 152 -7.67 -7.84 17.38
CA VAL A 152 -8.64 -8.07 18.44
C VAL A 152 -8.37 -9.43 19.09
N ASP A 153 -8.00 -9.43 20.37
CA ASP A 153 -7.87 -10.65 21.16
C ASP A 153 -9.26 -11.03 21.70
N VAL A 154 -9.87 -12.01 21.04
CA VAL A 154 -11.23 -12.46 21.38
C VAL A 154 -11.32 -13.24 22.69
N ASN A 155 -10.17 -13.61 23.27
CA ASN A 155 -10.10 -14.33 24.55
C ASN A 155 -9.93 -13.39 25.76
N LYS A 156 -9.80 -12.09 25.50
CA LYS A 156 -9.70 -11.06 26.54
C LYS A 156 -10.92 -10.16 26.50
N ALA A 157 -11.50 -9.96 27.66
CA ALA A 157 -12.56 -8.98 27.88
C ALA A 157 -11.96 -7.63 28.30
#